data_959a459edfa87598fe345fb798cd9cea
#
_entry.id   959a459edfa87598fe345fb798cd9cea
#
_cell.length_a   1.000
_cell.length_b   1.000
_cell.length_c   1.000
_cell.angle_alpha   90.00
_cell.angle_beta   90.00
_cell.angle_gamma   90.00
#
_symmetry.space_group_name_H-M   'P 1'
#
loop_
_entity.id
_entity.type
_entity.pdbx_description
1 polymer ?
#
loop_
_entity_poly.entity_id
_entity_poly.type
_entity_poly.pdbx_seq_one_letter_code
_entity_poly.pdbx_strand_id
1 'polypeptide(L)'
;ESGGSDMGLLFPCSAAIILLTTVTVFFIPNQEAIREKAEPGSWRRLFADSRFIRFFIYVFLANFMLDGPMFMFGIFVKSVAPNDTVVTLKWLWLIMLVPEIVIIALAGSIRRRIGVRMLMFAGLAAGGVKWVVCGMWGDNAAVLHGVMLIHSVYVVGALVAMPLYVNYLIPSELRSTGQGLATMISSSLGGGICSNYVAGLLIDHIGPGAPQLYGGIGALILLCIAPFFVPKVTPRSAT
;
A
#
# COMPACT_ATOMS: atom_id res chain seq x y z
N GLU A 1 4.73 -35.86 2.75
CA GLU A 1 4.11 -35.80 4.12
C GLU A 1 4.92 -35.03 5.16
N SER A 2 5.64 -33.96 4.83
CA SER A 2 6.38 -33.12 5.80
C SER A 2 5.84 -31.67 5.92
N GLY A 3 4.69 -31.37 5.35
CA GLY A 3 4.15 -30.00 5.34
C GLY A 3 3.38 -29.57 6.61
N GLY A 4 3.19 -30.45 7.59
CA GLY A 4 2.38 -30.15 8.77
C GLY A 4 3.15 -29.51 9.96
N SER A 5 4.45 -29.68 10.02
CA SER A 5 5.25 -29.22 11.15
C SER A 5 5.63 -27.73 11.11
N ASP A 6 5.75 -27.15 9.91
CA ASP A 6 6.20 -25.75 9.75
C ASP A 6 5.10 -24.72 10.10
N MET A 7 3.84 -25.08 9.90
CA MET A 7 2.71 -24.21 10.28
C MET A 7 2.54 -24.08 11.80
N GLY A 8 2.92 -25.09 12.57
CA GLY A 8 2.85 -25.08 14.02
C GLY A 8 3.79 -24.05 14.68
N LEU A 9 4.91 -23.73 14.04
CA LEU A 9 5.86 -22.74 14.52
C LEU A 9 5.51 -21.30 14.11
N LEU A 10 4.72 -21.13 13.06
CA LEU A 10 4.39 -19.81 12.52
C LEU A 10 3.61 -18.96 13.51
N PHE A 11 2.63 -19.54 14.20
CA PHE A 11 1.84 -18.83 15.21
C PHE A 11 2.64 -18.38 16.43
N PRO A 12 3.42 -19.26 17.11
CA PRO A 12 4.22 -18.83 18.25
C PRO A 12 5.33 -17.83 17.86
N CYS A 13 5.96 -17.96 16.70
CA CYS A 13 6.93 -16.99 16.21
C CYS A 13 6.27 -15.61 15.96
N SER A 14 5.09 -15.59 15.34
CA SER A 14 4.33 -14.35 15.12
C SER A 14 3.90 -13.72 16.46
N ALA A 15 3.43 -14.52 17.40
CA ALA A 15 3.07 -14.07 18.75
C ALA A 15 4.27 -13.48 19.50
N ALA A 16 5.45 -14.11 19.41
CA ALA A 16 6.68 -13.62 20.02
C ALA A 16 7.11 -12.27 19.40
N ILE A 17 7.02 -12.10 18.08
CA ILE A 17 7.33 -10.83 17.40
C ILE A 17 6.34 -9.74 17.82
N ILE A 18 5.05 -10.04 17.89
CA ILE A 18 4.02 -9.08 18.34
C ILE A 18 4.28 -8.68 19.78
N LEU A 19 4.60 -9.62 20.66
CA LEU A 19 4.93 -9.34 22.05
C LEU A 19 6.16 -8.43 22.15
N LEU A 20 7.22 -8.73 21.42
CA LEU A 20 8.44 -7.94 21.38
C LEU A 20 8.17 -6.51 20.89
N THR A 21 7.42 -6.35 19.80
CA THR A 21 7.01 -5.04 19.30
C THR A 21 6.13 -4.29 20.30
N THR A 22 5.23 -4.97 20.99
CA THR A 22 4.41 -4.35 22.04
C THR A 22 5.28 -3.83 23.19
N VAL A 23 6.27 -4.62 23.61
CA VAL A 23 7.22 -4.19 24.67
C VAL A 23 8.02 -2.97 24.21
N THR A 24 8.46 -2.89 22.95
CA THR A 24 9.21 -1.71 22.46
C THR A 24 8.41 -0.41 22.51
N VAL A 25 7.07 -0.47 22.47
CA VAL A 25 6.21 0.73 22.57
C VAL A 25 6.38 1.42 23.94
N PHE A 26 6.64 0.68 25.01
CA PHE A 26 6.87 1.26 26.34
C PHE A 26 8.18 2.04 26.45
N PHE A 27 9.12 1.84 25.54
CA PHE A 27 10.39 2.57 25.50
C PHE A 27 10.33 3.80 24.58
N ILE A 28 9.22 4.01 23.88
CA ILE A 28 9.04 5.22 23.06
C ILE A 28 8.77 6.39 24.02
N PRO A 29 9.61 7.47 23.98
CA PRO A 29 9.38 8.63 24.83
C PRO A 29 8.00 9.21 24.56
N ASN A 30 7.22 9.42 25.62
CA ASN A 30 5.95 10.14 25.53
C ASN A 30 6.26 11.60 25.10
N GLN A 31 6.22 11.87 23.82
CA GLN A 31 6.11 13.23 23.35
C GLN A 31 4.66 13.65 23.67
N GLU A 32 4.52 14.52 24.66
CA GLU A 32 3.28 15.27 24.84
C GLU A 32 3.05 16.06 23.56
N ALA A 33 2.38 15.42 22.60
CA ALA A 33 1.89 16.12 21.44
C ALA A 33 0.95 17.21 22.00
N ILE A 34 1.28 18.48 21.79
CA ILE A 34 0.35 19.59 21.99
C ILE A 34 -0.85 19.27 21.10
N ARG A 35 -1.82 18.55 21.67
CA ARG A 35 -3.08 18.24 21.01
C ARG A 35 -3.88 19.53 21.01
N GLU A 36 -3.77 20.28 19.93
CA GLU A 36 -4.80 21.26 19.62
C GLU A 36 -6.13 20.49 19.55
N LYS A 37 -7.00 20.75 20.53
CA LYS A 37 -8.31 20.09 20.57
C LYS A 37 -9.12 20.56 19.39
N ALA A 38 -9.43 19.64 18.48
CA ALA A 38 -10.36 19.92 17.40
C ALA A 38 -11.75 20.27 17.98
N GLU A 39 -12.36 21.33 17.50
CA GLU A 39 -13.72 21.68 17.86
C GLU A 39 -14.70 20.56 17.43
N PRO A 40 -15.75 20.28 18.24
CA PRO A 40 -16.77 19.31 17.87
C PRO A 40 -17.36 19.60 16.50
N GLY A 41 -17.43 18.58 15.62
CA GLY A 41 -17.96 18.73 14.27
C GLY A 41 -17.00 19.32 13.23
N SER A 42 -15.78 19.72 13.60
CA SER A 42 -14.79 20.28 12.68
C SER A 42 -14.40 19.32 11.54
N TRP A 43 -14.54 18.01 11.73
CA TRP A 43 -14.34 17.00 10.68
C TRP A 43 -15.21 17.23 9.43
N ARG A 44 -16.37 17.86 9.57
CA ARG A 44 -17.26 18.22 8.43
C ARG A 44 -16.58 19.20 7.47
N ARG A 45 -15.66 20.03 7.97
CA ARG A 45 -14.87 20.97 7.15
C ARG A 45 -13.96 20.22 6.18
N LEU A 46 -13.51 19.00 6.51
CA LEU A 46 -12.71 18.18 5.60
C LEU A 46 -13.48 17.81 4.34
N PHE A 47 -14.76 17.46 4.49
CA PHE A 47 -15.62 17.11 3.36
C PHE A 47 -16.11 18.33 2.56
N ALA A 48 -15.95 19.55 3.07
CA ALA A 48 -16.19 20.78 2.34
C ALA A 48 -14.98 21.18 1.45
N ASP A 49 -13.78 20.69 1.71
CA ASP A 49 -12.59 20.98 0.89
C ASP A 49 -12.52 20.00 -0.30
N SER A 50 -12.75 20.53 -1.50
CA SER A 50 -12.71 19.76 -2.75
C SER A 50 -11.34 19.08 -3.00
N ARG A 51 -10.24 19.63 -2.46
CA ARG A 51 -8.90 19.04 -2.56
C ARG A 51 -8.82 17.75 -1.74
N PHE A 52 -9.45 17.78 -0.58
CA PHE A 52 -9.55 16.63 0.29
C PHE A 52 -10.38 15.50 -0.36
N ILE A 53 -11.55 15.82 -0.89
CA ILE A 53 -12.42 14.85 -1.59
C ILE A 53 -11.68 14.22 -2.79
N ARG A 54 -11.04 15.03 -3.64
CA ARG A 54 -10.27 14.51 -4.78
C ARG A 54 -9.15 13.57 -4.35
N PHE A 55 -8.41 13.94 -3.30
CA PHE A 55 -7.37 13.10 -2.75
C PHE A 55 -7.92 11.76 -2.22
N PHE A 56 -9.08 11.78 -1.55
CA PHE A 56 -9.73 10.55 -1.07
C PHE A 56 -10.17 9.63 -2.21
N ILE A 57 -10.70 10.20 -3.29
CA ILE A 57 -11.03 9.42 -4.50
C ILE A 57 -9.76 8.77 -5.07
N TYR A 58 -8.66 9.51 -5.14
CA TYR A 58 -7.37 8.95 -5.57
C TYR A 58 -6.93 7.78 -4.68
N VAL A 59 -6.95 7.97 -3.36
CA VAL A 59 -6.53 6.96 -2.39
C VAL A 59 -7.41 5.72 -2.48
N PHE A 60 -8.73 5.89 -2.58
CA PHE A 60 -9.66 4.79 -2.78
C PHE A 60 -9.34 4.01 -4.07
N LEU A 61 -9.24 4.71 -5.19
CA LEU A 61 -9.00 4.07 -6.49
C LEU A 61 -7.62 3.38 -6.55
N ALA A 62 -6.58 4.00 -5.98
CA ALA A 62 -5.24 3.40 -5.95
C ALA A 62 -5.23 2.07 -5.18
N ASN A 63 -5.85 2.03 -3.99
CA ASN A 63 -5.92 0.79 -3.21
C ASN A 63 -6.91 -0.21 -3.83
N PHE A 64 -8.02 0.26 -4.39
CA PHE A 64 -8.94 -0.60 -5.14
C PHE A 64 -8.23 -1.34 -6.29
N MET A 65 -7.33 -0.68 -7.01
CA MET A 65 -6.61 -1.29 -8.14
C MET A 65 -5.44 -2.18 -7.70
N LEU A 66 -4.78 -1.88 -6.58
CA LEU A 66 -3.52 -2.52 -6.21
C LEU A 66 -3.65 -3.59 -5.12
N ASP A 67 -4.64 -3.49 -4.22
CA ASP A 67 -4.74 -4.38 -3.07
C ASP A 67 -5.37 -5.74 -3.43
N GLY A 68 -6.36 -5.78 -4.32
CA GLY A 68 -6.94 -7.04 -4.79
C GLY A 68 -5.91 -7.99 -5.39
N PRO A 69 -5.06 -7.55 -6.34
CA PRO A 69 -3.92 -8.33 -6.80
C PRO A 69 -3.01 -8.83 -5.69
N MET A 70 -2.78 -8.00 -4.66
CA MET A 70 -1.92 -8.35 -3.53
C MET A 70 -2.57 -9.41 -2.63
N PHE A 71 -3.83 -9.25 -2.28
CA PHE A 71 -4.56 -10.23 -1.46
C PHE A 71 -4.74 -11.57 -2.18
N MET A 72 -4.92 -11.55 -3.50
CA MET A 72 -5.06 -12.76 -4.32
C MET A 72 -3.71 -13.33 -4.81
N PHE A 73 -2.59 -12.74 -4.36
CA PHE A 73 -1.25 -13.12 -4.83
C PHE A 73 -0.91 -14.59 -4.56
N GLY A 74 -1.34 -15.15 -3.43
CA GLY A 74 -1.15 -16.57 -3.12
C GLY A 74 -1.86 -17.49 -4.10
N ILE A 75 -3.09 -17.16 -4.53
CA ILE A 75 -3.86 -17.91 -5.52
C ILE A 75 -3.16 -17.84 -6.89
N PHE A 76 -2.71 -16.66 -7.27
CA PHE A 76 -1.95 -16.43 -8.49
C PHE A 76 -0.65 -17.27 -8.50
N VAL A 77 0.16 -17.24 -7.44
CA VAL A 77 1.41 -18.02 -7.37
C VAL A 77 1.11 -19.52 -7.41
N LYS A 78 0.03 -19.98 -6.77
CA LYS A 78 -0.41 -21.38 -6.88
C LYS A 78 -0.72 -21.79 -8.32
N SER A 79 -1.24 -20.89 -9.14
CA SER A 79 -1.55 -21.20 -10.55
C SER A 79 -0.32 -21.29 -11.44
N VAL A 80 0.74 -20.50 -11.16
CA VAL A 80 1.96 -20.48 -11.97
C VAL A 80 3.06 -21.41 -11.45
N ALA A 81 3.04 -21.78 -10.17
CA ALA A 81 3.99 -22.69 -9.52
C ALA A 81 3.28 -23.69 -8.60
N PRO A 82 2.43 -24.58 -9.14
CA PRO A 82 1.56 -25.45 -8.35
C PRO A 82 2.33 -26.45 -7.46
N ASN A 83 3.48 -26.94 -7.91
CA ASN A 83 4.28 -27.93 -7.19
C ASN A 83 5.16 -27.31 -6.08
N ASP A 84 5.53 -26.05 -6.22
CA ASP A 84 6.47 -25.33 -5.35
C ASP A 84 5.89 -24.03 -4.78
N THR A 85 4.57 -23.94 -4.65
CA THR A 85 3.86 -22.70 -4.27
C THR A 85 4.43 -22.05 -3.02
N VAL A 86 4.65 -22.80 -1.95
CA VAL A 86 5.12 -22.28 -0.66
C VAL A 86 6.57 -21.78 -0.76
N VAL A 87 7.42 -22.55 -1.45
CA VAL A 87 8.84 -22.18 -1.65
C VAL A 87 8.94 -20.92 -2.52
N THR A 88 8.15 -20.85 -3.60
CA THR A 88 8.08 -19.70 -4.48
C THR A 88 7.58 -18.48 -3.73
N LEU A 89 6.48 -18.57 -2.99
CA LEU A 89 5.97 -17.47 -2.17
C LEU A 89 7.02 -16.97 -1.18
N LYS A 90 7.72 -17.87 -0.47
CA LYS A 90 8.79 -17.50 0.46
C LYS A 90 9.85 -16.62 -0.23
N TRP A 91 10.35 -17.02 -1.39
CA TRP A 91 11.35 -16.24 -2.10
C TRP A 91 10.82 -14.93 -2.66
N LEU A 92 9.61 -14.91 -3.20
CA LEU A 92 8.97 -13.68 -3.67
C LEU A 92 8.78 -12.67 -2.55
N TRP A 93 8.34 -13.11 -1.36
CA TRP A 93 8.24 -12.24 -0.19
C TRP A 93 9.60 -11.70 0.28
N LEU A 94 10.65 -12.53 0.30
CA LEU A 94 11.99 -12.07 0.65
C LEU A 94 12.49 -11.01 -0.34
N ILE A 95 12.30 -11.22 -1.63
CA ILE A 95 12.69 -10.26 -2.68
C ILE A 95 11.90 -8.96 -2.59
N MET A 96 10.65 -9.00 -2.14
CA MET A 96 9.86 -7.79 -1.89
C MET A 96 10.34 -7.03 -0.64
N LEU A 97 10.50 -7.73 0.48
CA LEU A 97 10.71 -7.12 1.79
C LEU A 97 12.15 -6.65 2.03
N VAL A 98 13.16 -7.36 1.53
CA VAL A 98 14.56 -6.96 1.77
C VAL A 98 14.90 -5.60 1.15
N PRO A 99 14.59 -5.31 -0.13
CA PRO A 99 14.77 -3.98 -0.69
C PRO A 99 13.89 -2.91 -0.04
N GLU A 100 12.72 -3.29 0.48
CA GLU A 100 11.80 -2.37 1.17
C GLU A 100 12.48 -1.70 2.37
N ILE A 101 13.22 -2.45 3.18
CA ILE A 101 13.96 -1.92 4.34
C ILE A 101 14.91 -0.79 3.89
N VAL A 102 15.66 -1.02 2.81
CA VAL A 102 16.62 -0.05 2.28
C VAL A 102 15.90 1.19 1.73
N ILE A 103 14.85 0.99 0.94
CA ILE A 103 14.13 2.09 0.31
C ILE A 103 13.35 2.92 1.34
N ILE A 104 12.78 2.31 2.37
CA ILE A 104 12.15 3.04 3.49
C ILE A 104 13.19 3.88 4.23
N ALA A 105 14.38 3.35 4.52
CA ALA A 105 15.47 4.10 5.14
C ALA A 105 15.89 5.31 4.30
N LEU A 106 15.85 5.20 2.97
CA LEU A 106 16.17 6.26 2.02
C LEU A 106 14.98 7.19 1.70
N ALA A 107 13.77 6.85 2.12
CA ALA A 107 12.53 7.55 1.75
C ALA A 107 12.59 9.07 2.07
N GLY A 108 13.19 9.44 3.21
CA GLY A 108 13.40 10.84 3.58
C GLY A 108 14.27 11.61 2.58
N SER A 109 15.32 10.99 2.06
CA SER A 109 16.23 11.59 1.07
C SER A 109 15.58 11.67 -0.31
N ILE A 110 14.88 10.61 -0.72
CA ILE A 110 14.14 10.55 -1.97
C ILE A 110 13.05 11.63 -1.97
N ARG A 111 12.28 11.71 -0.89
CA ARG A 111 11.24 12.74 -0.72
C ARG A 111 11.78 14.17 -0.86
N ARG A 112 12.94 14.47 -0.29
CA ARG A 112 13.56 15.80 -0.41
C ARG A 112 13.92 16.17 -1.85
N ARG A 113 14.24 15.18 -2.70
CA ARG A 113 14.64 15.39 -4.09
C ARG A 113 13.45 15.53 -5.04
N ILE A 114 12.47 14.62 -4.94
CA ILE A 114 11.35 14.56 -5.90
C ILE A 114 10.01 15.07 -5.34
N GLY A 115 9.92 15.25 -4.02
CA GLY A 115 8.70 15.69 -3.34
C GLY A 115 7.70 14.56 -3.09
N VAL A 116 6.78 14.79 -2.14
CA VAL A 116 5.80 13.79 -1.68
C VAL A 116 4.85 13.36 -2.80
N ARG A 117 4.36 14.31 -3.58
CA ARG A 117 3.41 14.05 -4.68
C ARG A 117 3.99 13.11 -5.74
N MET A 118 5.23 13.39 -6.16
CA MET A 118 5.91 12.56 -7.17
C MET A 118 6.25 11.18 -6.62
N LEU A 119 6.56 11.09 -5.33
CA LEU A 119 6.80 9.81 -4.66
C LEU A 119 5.54 8.93 -4.65
N MET A 120 4.35 9.51 -4.42
CA MET A 120 3.08 8.80 -4.54
C MET A 120 2.84 8.30 -5.97
N PHE A 121 3.12 9.12 -6.98
CA PHE A 121 2.96 8.74 -8.39
C PHE A 121 3.96 7.63 -8.79
N ALA A 122 5.19 7.72 -8.31
CA ALA A 122 6.20 6.67 -8.51
C ALA A 122 5.76 5.34 -7.88
N GLY A 123 5.17 5.38 -6.68
CA GLY A 123 4.60 4.22 -6.03
C GLY A 123 3.46 3.59 -6.82
N LEU A 124 2.51 4.42 -7.29
CA LEU A 124 1.40 3.95 -8.13
C LEU A 124 1.89 3.34 -9.46
N ALA A 125 2.87 3.98 -10.10
CA ALA A 125 3.50 3.47 -11.32
C ALA A 125 4.19 2.12 -11.08
N ALA A 126 4.97 2.01 -10.01
CA ALA A 126 5.67 0.78 -9.64
C ALA A 126 4.69 -0.36 -9.34
N GLY A 127 3.62 -0.09 -8.58
CA GLY A 127 2.56 -1.06 -8.31
C GLY A 127 1.83 -1.51 -9.58
N GLY A 128 1.48 -0.55 -10.45
CA GLY A 128 0.83 -0.83 -11.72
C GLY A 128 1.69 -1.68 -12.66
N VAL A 129 2.95 -1.28 -12.87
CA VAL A 129 3.91 -2.03 -13.70
C VAL A 129 4.13 -3.44 -13.14
N LYS A 130 4.35 -3.56 -11.81
CA LYS A 130 4.53 -4.85 -11.15
C LYS A 130 3.37 -5.79 -11.49
N TRP A 131 2.14 -5.34 -11.31
CA TRP A 131 0.98 -6.20 -11.49
C TRP A 131 0.70 -6.51 -12.96
N VAL A 132 0.89 -5.57 -13.89
CA VAL A 132 0.78 -5.87 -15.33
C VAL A 132 1.80 -6.94 -15.74
N VAL A 133 3.06 -6.81 -15.30
CA VAL A 133 4.11 -7.77 -15.62
C VAL A 133 3.79 -9.15 -15.02
N CYS A 134 3.31 -9.21 -13.77
CA CYS A 134 2.84 -10.47 -13.17
C CYS A 134 1.71 -11.10 -13.98
N GLY A 135 0.71 -10.32 -14.37
CA GLY A 135 -0.44 -10.85 -15.10
C GLY A 135 -0.12 -11.31 -16.53
N MET A 136 0.91 -10.72 -17.16
CA MET A 136 1.29 -11.06 -18.54
C MET A 136 2.36 -12.16 -18.64
N TRP A 137 3.32 -12.19 -17.72
CA TRP A 137 4.51 -13.05 -17.80
C TRP A 137 4.83 -13.74 -16.47
N GLY A 138 3.84 -13.94 -15.61
CA GLY A 138 4.05 -14.52 -14.28
C GLY A 138 4.40 -16.02 -14.28
N ASP A 139 4.21 -16.72 -15.39
CA ASP A 139 4.67 -18.08 -15.65
C ASP A 139 6.20 -18.18 -15.83
N ASN A 140 6.84 -17.07 -16.20
CA ASN A 140 8.30 -16.98 -16.25
C ASN A 140 8.87 -16.63 -14.87
N ALA A 141 9.49 -17.59 -14.20
CA ALA A 141 10.03 -17.43 -12.87
C ALA A 141 11.05 -16.27 -12.75
N ALA A 142 11.92 -16.06 -13.73
CA ALA A 142 12.90 -14.99 -13.71
C ALA A 142 12.23 -13.60 -13.77
N VAL A 143 11.22 -13.45 -14.62
CA VAL A 143 10.42 -12.23 -14.73
C VAL A 143 9.66 -11.98 -13.43
N LEU A 144 8.99 -13.01 -12.90
CA LEU A 144 8.23 -12.91 -11.66
C LEU A 144 9.11 -12.45 -10.48
N HIS A 145 10.28 -13.07 -10.28
CA HIS A 145 11.20 -12.68 -9.22
C HIS A 145 11.78 -11.28 -9.47
N GLY A 146 12.17 -10.96 -10.71
CA GLY A 146 12.75 -9.66 -11.05
C GLY A 146 11.79 -8.50 -10.81
N VAL A 147 10.52 -8.64 -11.17
CA VAL A 147 9.53 -7.57 -11.02
C VAL A 147 9.18 -7.31 -9.54
N MET A 148 9.37 -8.28 -8.65
CA MET A 148 9.13 -8.07 -7.21
C MET A 148 10.09 -7.04 -6.58
N LEU A 149 11.26 -6.79 -7.17
CA LEU A 149 12.19 -5.78 -6.67
C LEU A 149 11.60 -4.37 -6.65
N ILE A 150 10.69 -4.04 -7.58
CA ILE A 150 10.06 -2.72 -7.64
C ILE A 150 8.93 -2.54 -6.60
N HIS A 151 8.58 -3.59 -5.86
CA HIS A 151 7.56 -3.53 -4.81
C HIS A 151 7.88 -2.49 -3.74
N SER A 152 9.15 -2.36 -3.36
CA SER A 152 9.60 -1.39 -2.37
C SER A 152 9.29 0.07 -2.74
N VAL A 153 9.29 0.40 -4.03
CA VAL A 153 8.91 1.74 -4.51
C VAL A 153 7.41 1.98 -4.31
N TYR A 154 6.58 0.95 -4.60
CA TYR A 154 5.14 1.00 -4.31
C TYR A 154 4.87 1.25 -2.83
N VAL A 155 5.52 0.48 -1.95
CA VAL A 155 5.33 0.59 -0.50
C VAL A 155 5.68 1.99 0.02
N VAL A 156 6.81 2.55 -0.40
CA VAL A 156 7.19 3.91 0.00
C VAL A 156 6.19 4.96 -0.50
N GLY A 157 5.66 4.80 -1.71
CA GLY A 157 4.59 5.65 -2.23
C GLY A 157 3.30 5.57 -1.42
N ALA A 158 2.91 4.37 -1.01
CA ALA A 158 1.67 4.13 -0.27
C ALA A 158 1.83 4.40 1.24
N LEU A 159 2.83 3.80 1.90
CA LEU A 159 2.94 3.84 3.36
C LEU A 159 3.67 5.09 3.90
N VAL A 160 4.55 5.70 3.11
CA VAL A 160 5.31 6.88 3.54
C VAL A 160 4.76 8.16 2.94
N ALA A 161 4.59 8.20 1.61
CA ALA A 161 4.21 9.44 0.95
C ALA A 161 2.75 9.82 1.18
N MET A 162 1.83 8.86 1.20
CA MET A 162 0.40 9.13 1.39
C MET A 162 0.10 9.77 2.76
N PRO A 163 0.53 9.23 3.91
CA PRO A 163 0.32 9.87 5.21
C PRO A 163 0.97 11.26 5.30
N LEU A 164 2.15 11.44 4.69
CA LEU A 164 2.80 12.74 4.63
C LEU A 164 2.00 13.74 3.81
N TYR A 165 1.40 13.31 2.69
CA TYR A 165 0.56 14.17 1.88
C TYR A 165 -0.70 14.60 2.64
N VAL A 166 -1.33 13.69 3.41
CA VAL A 166 -2.43 14.02 4.32
C VAL A 166 -2.02 15.14 5.29
N ASN A 167 -0.83 15.05 5.88
CA ASN A 167 -0.34 16.08 6.81
C ASN A 167 -0.13 17.47 6.16
N TYR A 168 0.15 17.52 4.85
CA TYR A 168 0.23 18.79 4.13
C TYR A 168 -1.14 19.36 3.72
N LEU A 169 -2.09 18.45 3.48
CA LEU A 169 -3.42 18.81 3.01
C LEU A 169 -4.33 19.31 4.14
N ILE A 170 -4.19 18.74 5.33
CA ILE A 170 -5.13 18.89 6.45
C ILE A 170 -4.55 19.80 7.53
N PRO A 171 -5.37 20.65 8.18
CA PRO A 171 -4.98 21.42 9.35
C PRO A 171 -4.47 20.51 10.50
N SER A 172 -3.57 21.04 11.34
CA SER A 172 -2.90 20.30 12.41
C SER A 172 -3.87 19.57 13.34
N GLU A 173 -4.97 20.25 13.72
CA GLU A 173 -6.00 19.77 14.63
C GLU A 173 -6.78 18.55 14.09
N LEU A 174 -6.83 18.39 12.78
CA LEU A 174 -7.61 17.34 12.09
C LEU A 174 -6.74 16.23 11.47
N ARG A 175 -5.42 16.28 11.61
CA ARG A 175 -4.50 15.31 10.96
C ARG A 175 -4.78 13.88 11.35
N SER A 176 -4.99 13.61 12.64
CA SER A 176 -5.32 12.27 13.13
C SER A 176 -6.63 11.76 12.53
N THR A 177 -7.67 12.60 12.52
CA THR A 177 -8.97 12.26 11.88
C THR A 177 -8.80 12.02 10.38
N GLY A 178 -8.05 12.88 9.70
CA GLY A 178 -7.81 12.75 8.27
C GLY A 178 -7.00 11.51 7.90
N GLN A 179 -5.99 11.15 8.69
CA GLN A 179 -5.23 9.91 8.51
C GLN A 179 -6.11 8.68 8.76
N GLY A 180 -6.91 8.69 9.84
CA GLY A 180 -7.85 7.60 10.12
C GLY A 180 -8.86 7.41 8.99
N LEU A 181 -9.45 8.49 8.48
CA LEU A 181 -10.35 8.44 7.32
C LEU A 181 -9.63 7.94 6.06
N ALA A 182 -8.40 8.41 5.79
CA ALA A 182 -7.63 7.94 4.65
C ALA A 182 -7.39 6.43 4.72
N THR A 183 -6.97 5.92 5.87
CA THR A 183 -6.75 4.48 6.09
C THR A 183 -8.05 3.68 5.96
N MET A 184 -9.15 4.17 6.56
CA MET A 184 -10.44 3.50 6.46
C MET A 184 -10.94 3.41 5.01
N ILE A 185 -10.84 4.50 4.25
CA ILE A 185 -11.30 4.54 2.86
C ILE A 185 -10.36 3.73 1.95
N SER A 186 -9.04 3.82 2.16
CA SER A 186 -8.08 3.09 1.34
C SER A 186 -8.05 1.60 1.65
N SER A 187 -7.61 1.26 2.86
CA SER A 187 -7.30 -0.13 3.20
C SER A 187 -8.55 -0.96 3.49
N SER A 188 -9.57 -0.38 4.15
CA SER A 188 -10.77 -1.17 4.49
C SER A 188 -11.77 -1.20 3.35
N LEU A 189 -12.19 -0.04 2.84
CA LEU A 189 -13.24 0.01 1.83
C LEU A 189 -12.68 -0.28 0.43
N GLY A 190 -11.66 0.46 0.00
CA GLY A 190 -11.06 0.31 -1.34
C GLY A 190 -10.38 -1.04 -1.50
N GLY A 191 -9.38 -1.31 -0.69
CA GLY A 191 -8.59 -2.54 -0.74
C GLY A 191 -9.32 -3.76 -0.16
N GLY A 192 -9.77 -3.65 1.10
CA GLY A 192 -10.30 -4.79 1.85
C GLY A 192 -11.63 -5.33 1.31
N ILE A 193 -12.58 -4.48 0.98
CA ILE A 193 -13.92 -4.90 0.55
C ILE A 193 -14.03 -4.88 -0.97
N CYS A 194 -13.98 -3.69 -1.59
CA CYS A 194 -14.29 -3.55 -3.00
C CYS A 194 -13.28 -4.26 -3.90
N SER A 195 -11.98 -4.11 -3.62
CA SER A 195 -10.91 -4.71 -4.43
C SER A 195 -10.94 -6.24 -4.36
N ASN A 196 -11.09 -6.82 -3.16
CA ASN A 196 -11.15 -8.27 -2.99
C ASN A 196 -12.40 -8.88 -3.65
N TYR A 197 -13.55 -8.22 -3.53
CA TYR A 197 -14.76 -8.69 -4.18
C TYR A 197 -14.59 -8.76 -5.71
N VAL A 198 -14.09 -7.66 -6.30
CA VAL A 198 -13.86 -7.62 -7.76
C VAL A 198 -12.75 -8.58 -8.18
N ALA A 199 -11.67 -8.70 -7.40
CA ALA A 199 -10.60 -9.66 -7.67
C ALA A 199 -11.10 -11.12 -7.65
N GLY A 200 -11.99 -11.47 -6.70
CA GLY A 200 -12.66 -12.76 -6.68
C GLY A 200 -13.46 -13.03 -7.95
N LEU A 201 -14.30 -12.07 -8.36
CA LEU A 201 -15.07 -12.19 -9.61
C LEU A 201 -14.16 -12.34 -10.84
N LEU A 202 -13.04 -11.62 -10.89
CA LEU A 202 -12.08 -11.75 -12.00
C LEU A 202 -11.44 -13.14 -12.03
N ILE A 203 -11.12 -13.71 -10.88
CA ILE A 203 -10.59 -15.08 -10.79
C ILE A 203 -11.62 -16.08 -11.29
N ASP A 204 -12.86 -15.98 -10.85
CA ASP A 204 -13.92 -16.94 -11.18
C ASP A 204 -14.30 -16.91 -12.66
N HIS A 205 -14.29 -15.75 -13.29
CA HIS A 205 -14.76 -15.59 -14.67
C HIS A 205 -13.64 -15.57 -15.73
N ILE A 206 -12.43 -15.16 -15.36
CA ILE A 206 -11.34 -14.96 -16.33
C ILE A 206 -10.13 -15.84 -15.99
N GLY A 207 -9.77 -15.92 -14.69
CA GLY A 207 -8.69 -16.75 -14.22
C GLY A 207 -7.76 -16.08 -13.22
N PRO A 208 -6.84 -16.88 -12.61
CA PRO A 208 -6.02 -16.45 -11.47
C PRO A 208 -5.10 -15.22 -11.71
N GLY A 209 -4.68 -14.99 -12.95
CA GLY A 209 -3.84 -13.84 -13.32
C GLY A 209 -4.61 -12.55 -13.63
N ALA A 210 -5.95 -12.63 -13.72
CA ALA A 210 -6.77 -11.49 -14.11
C ALA A 210 -6.72 -10.32 -13.11
N PRO A 211 -6.80 -10.53 -11.79
CA PRO A 211 -6.66 -9.44 -10.84
C PRO A 211 -5.35 -8.66 -11.00
N GLN A 212 -4.23 -9.36 -11.23
CA GLN A 212 -2.93 -8.75 -11.45
C GLN A 212 -2.93 -7.88 -12.70
N LEU A 213 -3.38 -8.43 -13.82
CA LEU A 213 -3.39 -7.72 -15.10
C LEU A 213 -4.31 -6.49 -15.06
N TYR A 214 -5.58 -6.67 -14.69
CA TYR A 214 -6.56 -5.59 -14.73
C TYR A 214 -6.34 -4.56 -13.61
N GLY A 215 -5.94 -4.99 -12.42
CA GLY A 215 -5.55 -4.08 -11.34
C GLY A 215 -4.34 -3.24 -11.73
N GLY A 216 -3.32 -3.85 -12.34
CA GLY A 216 -2.14 -3.14 -12.83
C GLY A 216 -2.47 -2.13 -13.94
N ILE A 217 -3.28 -2.52 -14.94
CA ILE A 217 -3.73 -1.61 -16.01
C ILE A 217 -4.54 -0.45 -15.41
N GLY A 218 -5.48 -0.74 -14.52
CA GLY A 218 -6.28 0.29 -13.84
C GLY A 218 -5.41 1.29 -13.08
N ALA A 219 -4.36 0.83 -12.36
CA ALA A 219 -3.42 1.69 -11.67
C ALA A 219 -2.62 2.60 -12.63
N LEU A 220 -2.21 2.09 -13.79
CA LEU A 220 -1.53 2.89 -14.81
C LEU A 220 -2.46 3.92 -15.47
N ILE A 221 -3.72 3.57 -15.72
CA ILE A 221 -4.75 4.53 -16.18
C ILE A 221 -4.96 5.61 -15.11
N LEU A 222 -5.11 5.21 -13.84
CA LEU A 222 -5.23 6.16 -12.74
C LEU A 222 -4.02 7.09 -12.65
N LEU A 223 -2.80 6.60 -12.92
CA LEU A 223 -1.60 7.43 -12.94
C LEU A 223 -1.69 8.57 -13.95
N CYS A 224 -2.25 8.33 -15.13
CA CYS A 224 -2.43 9.38 -16.17
C CYS A 224 -3.34 10.51 -15.68
N ILE A 225 -4.35 10.20 -14.89
CA ILE A 225 -5.31 11.19 -14.36
C ILE A 225 -5.02 11.63 -12.92
N ALA A 226 -4.05 11.01 -12.24
CA ALA A 226 -3.66 11.30 -10.87
C ALA A 226 -3.33 12.78 -10.61
N PRO A 227 -2.70 13.54 -11.52
CA PRO A 227 -2.46 14.97 -11.34
C PRO A 227 -3.71 15.80 -11.08
N PHE A 228 -4.87 15.37 -11.57
CA PHE A 228 -6.16 16.02 -11.32
C PHE A 228 -6.65 15.78 -9.88
N PHE A 229 -6.44 14.58 -9.34
CA PHE A 229 -6.90 14.20 -8.01
C PHE A 229 -5.95 14.65 -6.90
N VAL A 230 -4.65 14.71 -7.18
CA VAL A 230 -3.61 15.05 -6.20
C VAL A 230 -3.01 16.42 -6.57
N PRO A 231 -3.59 17.53 -6.08
CA PRO A 231 -3.09 18.88 -6.38
C PRO A 231 -1.67 19.09 -5.81
N LYS A 232 -0.96 20.09 -6.35
CA LYS A 232 0.31 20.52 -5.74
C LYS A 232 0.00 21.16 -4.39
N VAL A 233 0.67 20.71 -3.34
CA VAL A 233 0.64 21.33 -2.00
C VAL A 233 2.02 21.88 -1.69
N THR A 234 2.08 23.15 -1.34
CA THR A 234 3.27 23.73 -0.73
C THR A 234 3.29 23.38 0.75
N PRO A 235 4.45 22.98 1.31
CA PRO A 235 4.56 22.81 2.75
C PRO A 235 4.10 24.11 3.41
N ARG A 236 3.14 24.05 4.33
CA ARG A 236 2.85 25.19 5.20
C ARG A 236 4.13 25.43 6.00
N SER A 237 4.68 26.65 5.90
CA SER A 237 5.75 27.09 6.80
C SER A 237 5.26 26.82 8.22
N ALA A 238 6.07 26.12 9.01
CA ALA A 238 5.84 26.00 10.43
C ALA A 238 6.00 27.42 11.01
N THR A 239 4.87 28.12 11.14
CA THR A 239 4.77 29.34 11.96
C THR A 239 4.51 28.93 13.38
#